data_5b973031e85aeb7e71f2c8002a099acd
#
_entry.id   5b973031e85aeb7e71f2c8002a099acd
#
_cell.length_a   1.000
_cell.length_b   1.000
_cell.length_c   1.000
_cell.angle_alpha   90.00
_cell.angle_beta   90.00
_cell.angle_gamma   90.00
#
_symmetry.space_group_name_H-M   'P 1'
#
loop_
_entity.id
_entity.type
_entity.pdbx_description
1 polymer ?
#
loop_
_entity_poly.entity_id
_entity_poly.type
_entity_poly.pdbx_seq_one_letter_code
_entity_poly.pdbx_strand_id
1 'polypeptide(L)'
;MSDNGSDSRVHPAPRDYWYPVAMSSEVTDKPFGTMLHGERLAIVRLDGEAVAYKDLCIHRGSPLSMGWVDGSNLTCGYHGWQYDRSGACVRIPQRDPEAPIPPRARVPTYPVIERFGVIWATLGNPHDGPGSMPEWDDPACRTIFLPPFEWDASAGRMMENFLDAGHFAWVHTGLLGDPERPMVYTSPVNHDDEGFNYIVETEIRDETAEGGWVREGIFYRFSLPFWFMITEAGFRPTEKVFHGEEDHHDADGAADAHYRFDIVLQPMDQTKTRRYTWITRNYDLDPESDEKYRSTQYTVAMQDQPIVEAQRPEELPLDITAELHVRGVDAPAIALRKLLAERGLGASALAP
;
A
#
# COMPACT_ATOMS: atom_id res chain seq x y z
N MET A 1 -3.69 -41.06 16.32
CA MET A 1 -3.34 -39.88 17.12
C MET A 1 -2.40 -39.07 16.24
N SER A 2 -2.94 -38.18 15.45
CA SER A 2 -2.20 -37.24 14.60
C SER A 2 -1.88 -36.04 15.46
N ASP A 3 -0.61 -35.85 15.70
CA ASP A 3 -0.04 -34.67 16.38
C ASP A 3 -0.31 -33.46 15.50
N ASN A 4 -1.33 -32.68 15.88
CA ASN A 4 -1.52 -31.34 15.32
C ASN A 4 -0.46 -30.46 15.99
N GLY A 5 0.73 -30.42 15.39
CA GLY A 5 1.73 -29.44 15.73
C GLY A 5 1.14 -28.04 15.53
N SER A 6 0.67 -27.44 16.60
CA SER A 6 0.36 -26.02 16.63
C SER A 6 1.67 -25.29 16.31
N ASP A 7 1.72 -24.67 15.15
CA ASP A 7 2.81 -23.79 14.78
C ASP A 7 2.90 -22.67 15.82
N SER A 8 3.93 -22.76 16.67
CA SER A 8 4.12 -21.83 17.79
C SER A 8 4.80 -20.52 17.35
N ARG A 9 4.77 -20.18 16.05
CA ARG A 9 5.29 -18.93 15.55
C ARG A 9 4.41 -17.80 16.10
N VAL A 10 5.04 -16.91 16.88
CA VAL A 10 4.37 -15.67 17.32
C VAL A 10 4.33 -14.74 16.12
N HIS A 11 3.13 -14.54 15.59
CA HIS A 11 2.93 -13.58 14.50
C HIS A 11 3.06 -12.15 15.02
N PRO A 12 3.59 -11.19 14.20
CA PRO A 12 3.65 -9.80 14.58
C PRO A 12 2.27 -9.24 14.95
N ALA A 13 2.23 -8.42 16.00
CA ALA A 13 1.02 -7.64 16.26
C ALA A 13 0.79 -6.61 15.14
N PRO A 14 -0.45 -6.16 14.88
CA PRO A 14 -0.72 -5.19 13.82
C PRO A 14 0.16 -3.94 13.87
N ARG A 15 0.52 -3.50 15.06
CA ARG A 15 1.40 -2.33 15.27
C ARG A 15 2.88 -2.61 14.97
N ASP A 16 3.29 -3.85 14.82
CA ASP A 16 4.68 -4.26 14.59
C ASP A 16 5.00 -4.42 13.09
N TYR A 17 4.00 -4.35 12.21
CA TYR A 17 4.24 -4.32 10.77
C TYR A 17 4.75 -2.96 10.29
N TRP A 18 5.46 -2.98 9.16
CA TRP A 18 5.87 -1.79 8.45
C TRP A 18 4.76 -1.31 7.51
N TYR A 19 4.45 -0.02 7.61
CA TYR A 19 3.47 0.65 6.75
C TYR A 19 4.12 1.84 6.06
N PRO A 20 3.80 2.12 4.78
CA PRO A 20 4.21 3.36 4.14
C PRO A 20 3.51 4.52 4.84
N VAL A 21 4.21 5.62 5.09
CA VAL A 21 3.65 6.80 5.78
C VAL A 21 3.87 8.11 5.04
N ALA A 22 4.80 8.15 4.10
CA ALA A 22 5.04 9.29 3.22
C ALA A 22 5.86 8.85 2.01
N MET A 23 5.69 9.52 0.86
CA MET A 23 6.71 9.49 -0.17
C MET A 23 7.98 10.16 0.34
N SER A 24 9.15 9.65 -0.02
CA SER A 24 10.44 10.30 0.31
C SER A 24 10.49 11.76 -0.14
N SER A 25 9.86 12.07 -1.28
CA SER A 25 9.78 13.41 -1.86
C SER A 25 8.82 14.36 -1.14
N GLU A 26 7.89 13.85 -0.34
CA GLU A 26 6.96 14.70 0.44
C GLU A 26 7.61 15.26 1.72
N VAL A 27 8.66 14.58 2.22
CA VAL A 27 9.36 14.97 3.45
C VAL A 27 10.61 15.77 3.09
N THR A 28 10.44 17.07 3.02
CA THR A 28 11.48 18.04 2.61
C THR A 28 12.09 18.77 3.82
N ASP A 29 12.10 20.10 3.79
CA ASP A 29 12.54 21.00 4.85
C ASP A 29 11.46 21.29 5.90
N LYS A 30 10.23 20.82 5.63
CA LYS A 30 9.08 20.97 6.52
C LYS A 30 8.62 19.61 7.04
N PRO A 31 8.13 19.56 8.29
CA PRO A 31 7.48 18.39 8.81
C PRO A 31 6.26 17.99 7.97
N PHE A 32 6.14 16.70 7.67
CA PHE A 32 4.99 16.11 7.00
C PHE A 32 4.09 15.45 8.05
N GLY A 33 2.83 15.92 8.14
CA GLY A 33 1.84 15.34 9.05
C GLY A 33 1.07 14.22 8.36
N THR A 34 0.95 13.06 9.02
CA THR A 34 0.18 11.91 8.54
C THR A 34 -0.46 11.16 9.70
N MET A 35 -1.14 10.05 9.41
CA MET A 35 -1.79 9.21 10.41
C MET A 35 -1.57 7.74 10.09
N LEU A 36 -1.34 6.91 11.10
CA LEU A 36 -1.25 5.47 10.97
C LEU A 36 -2.05 4.83 12.11
N HIS A 37 -3.08 4.04 11.77
CA HIS A 37 -3.96 3.39 12.75
C HIS A 37 -4.50 4.36 13.83
N GLY A 38 -4.94 5.55 13.42
CA GLY A 38 -5.42 6.59 14.32
C GLY A 38 -4.33 7.36 15.07
N GLU A 39 -3.07 6.91 15.06
CA GLU A 39 -1.94 7.63 15.65
C GLU A 39 -1.43 8.70 14.68
N ARG A 40 -1.40 9.96 15.13
CA ARG A 40 -0.86 11.07 14.33
C ARG A 40 0.65 11.07 14.37
N LEU A 41 1.27 11.17 13.20
CA LEU A 41 2.73 11.18 13.01
C LEU A 41 3.18 12.49 12.37
N ALA A 42 4.30 13.01 12.86
CA ALA A 42 5.08 14.05 12.19
C ALA A 42 6.37 13.42 11.66
N ILE A 43 6.50 13.37 10.35
CA ILE A 43 7.68 12.85 9.66
C ILE A 43 8.57 14.03 9.27
N VAL A 44 9.84 13.97 9.61
CA VAL A 44 10.80 15.06 9.36
C VAL A 44 12.12 14.51 8.82
N ARG A 45 12.93 15.37 8.19
CA ARG A 45 14.33 15.08 7.92
C ARG A 45 15.22 15.85 8.88
N LEU A 46 16.01 15.13 9.67
CA LEU A 46 17.06 15.69 10.52
C LEU A 46 18.41 15.18 9.99
N ASP A 47 19.27 16.10 9.59
CA ASP A 47 20.58 15.78 8.99
C ASP A 47 20.47 14.83 7.79
N GLY A 48 19.39 14.96 6.99
CA GLY A 48 19.13 14.16 5.79
C GLY A 48 18.40 12.82 6.05
N GLU A 49 18.29 12.36 7.28
CA GLU A 49 17.62 11.11 7.63
C GLU A 49 16.19 11.33 8.12
N ALA A 50 15.29 10.44 7.73
CA ALA A 50 13.89 10.47 8.18
C ALA A 50 13.77 10.11 9.67
N VAL A 51 12.89 10.84 10.37
CA VAL A 51 12.51 10.58 11.77
C VAL A 51 11.00 10.72 11.89
N ALA A 52 10.36 9.78 12.59
CA ALA A 52 8.93 9.85 12.89
C ALA A 52 8.71 10.14 14.38
N TYR A 53 7.92 11.16 14.64
CA TYR A 53 7.48 11.51 15.99
C TYR A 53 5.97 11.30 16.11
N LYS A 54 5.51 11.03 17.33
CA LYS A 54 4.10 11.31 17.66
C LYS A 54 3.83 12.79 17.40
N ASP A 55 2.82 13.09 16.59
CA ASP A 55 2.50 14.47 16.20
C ASP A 55 1.79 15.23 17.33
N LEU A 56 2.48 15.32 18.46
CA LEU A 56 1.93 15.93 19.68
C LEU A 56 3.06 16.53 20.54
N CYS A 57 3.14 17.85 20.59
CA CYS A 57 4.04 18.53 21.53
C CYS A 57 3.59 18.29 22.99
N ILE A 58 4.48 17.77 23.81
CA ILE A 58 4.18 17.43 25.23
C ILE A 58 3.84 18.64 26.10
N HIS A 59 4.14 19.86 25.62
CA HIS A 59 3.83 21.07 26.39
C HIS A 59 2.32 21.32 26.47
N ARG A 60 1.64 21.45 25.31
CA ARG A 60 0.21 21.78 25.23
C ARG A 60 -0.51 21.11 24.05
N GLY A 61 -0.02 19.98 23.58
CA GLY A 61 -0.71 19.18 22.58
C GLY A 61 -0.74 19.77 21.16
N SER A 62 0.09 20.77 20.86
CA SER A 62 0.18 21.32 19.50
C SER A 62 0.79 20.29 18.55
N PRO A 63 0.27 20.13 17.31
CA PRO A 63 0.89 19.28 16.31
C PRO A 63 2.33 19.73 16.02
N LEU A 64 3.27 18.80 16.04
CA LEU A 64 4.66 19.05 15.67
C LEU A 64 4.84 19.20 14.17
N SER A 65 3.94 18.60 13.38
CA SER A 65 3.86 18.78 11.93
C SER A 65 3.60 20.23 11.49
N MET A 66 3.09 21.06 12.39
CA MET A 66 2.94 22.52 12.19
C MET A 66 4.20 23.33 12.56
N GLY A 67 5.26 22.67 12.95
CA GLY A 67 6.53 23.28 13.31
C GLY A 67 7.50 23.42 12.16
N TRP A 68 8.79 23.44 12.46
CA TRP A 68 9.87 23.49 11.47
C TRP A 68 11.11 22.77 11.99
N VAL A 69 12.04 22.48 11.09
CA VAL A 69 13.36 21.97 11.43
C VAL A 69 14.30 23.15 11.68
N ASP A 70 15.04 23.10 12.78
CA ASP A 70 16.07 24.09 13.15
C ASP A 70 17.37 23.33 13.49
N GLY A 71 18.30 23.31 12.56
CA GLY A 71 19.48 22.44 12.63
C GLY A 71 19.07 20.97 12.66
N SER A 72 19.54 20.23 13.66
CA SER A 72 19.23 18.79 13.85
C SER A 72 18.00 18.55 14.74
N ASN A 73 17.15 19.57 14.95
CA ASN A 73 16.03 19.48 15.89
C ASN A 73 14.71 19.86 15.24
N LEU A 74 13.64 19.19 15.69
CA LEU A 74 12.26 19.56 15.38
C LEU A 74 11.77 20.63 16.36
N THR A 75 11.33 21.78 15.87
CA THR A 75 10.85 22.91 16.66
C THR A 75 9.31 22.98 16.61
N CYS A 76 8.68 22.96 17.77
CA CYS A 76 7.24 23.13 17.91
C CYS A 76 6.81 24.54 17.53
N GLY A 77 5.85 24.66 16.60
CA GLY A 77 5.34 25.94 16.09
C GLY A 77 4.61 26.83 17.12
N TYR A 78 4.25 26.27 18.29
CA TYR A 78 3.49 27.04 19.29
C TYR A 78 4.36 27.84 20.25
N HIS A 79 5.37 27.17 20.87
CA HIS A 79 6.22 27.83 21.88
C HIS A 79 7.72 27.65 21.63
N GLY A 80 8.13 27.12 20.47
CA GLY A 80 9.53 26.97 20.11
C GLY A 80 10.29 25.88 20.88
N TRP A 81 9.60 24.94 21.54
CA TRP A 81 10.26 23.80 22.18
C TRP A 81 10.92 22.94 21.11
N GLN A 82 12.18 22.55 21.35
CA GLN A 82 12.94 21.77 20.39
C GLN A 82 13.15 20.33 20.87
N TYR A 83 13.02 19.41 19.95
CA TYR A 83 13.16 17.97 20.18
C TYR A 83 14.24 17.42 19.26
N ASP A 84 15.16 16.66 19.84
CA ASP A 84 16.16 15.93 19.07
C ASP A 84 15.59 14.66 18.43
N ARG A 85 16.41 13.96 17.64
CA ARG A 85 16.05 12.70 16.96
C ARG A 85 15.49 11.63 17.90
N SER A 86 15.91 11.60 19.16
CA SER A 86 15.40 10.66 20.15
C SER A 86 14.05 11.06 20.76
N GLY A 87 13.54 12.23 20.38
CA GLY A 87 12.34 12.83 20.96
C GLY A 87 12.59 13.56 22.29
N ALA A 88 13.82 13.63 22.79
CA ALA A 88 14.12 14.39 23.99
C ALA A 88 13.99 15.90 23.71
N CYS A 89 13.37 16.63 24.63
CA CYS A 89 13.34 18.09 24.57
C CYS A 89 14.74 18.61 24.91
N VAL A 90 15.36 19.33 23.98
CA VAL A 90 16.72 19.89 24.12
C VAL A 90 16.73 21.41 24.35
N ARG A 91 15.59 22.07 24.10
CA ARG A 91 15.46 23.52 24.34
C ARG A 91 14.04 23.91 24.71
N ILE A 92 13.95 24.75 25.74
CA ILE A 92 12.71 25.42 26.17
C ILE A 92 13.02 26.93 26.20
N PRO A 93 12.63 27.69 25.15
CA PRO A 93 13.03 29.12 25.06
C PRO A 93 12.60 30.01 26.21
N GLN A 94 11.54 29.62 26.95
CA GLN A 94 10.98 30.39 28.07
C GLN A 94 11.65 30.08 29.41
N ARG A 95 12.76 29.29 29.41
CA ARG A 95 13.50 28.94 30.61
C ARG A 95 14.91 29.55 30.56
N ASP A 96 15.50 29.71 31.74
CA ASP A 96 16.94 29.95 31.86
C ASP A 96 17.71 28.83 31.10
N PRO A 97 18.61 29.16 30.17
CA PRO A 97 19.39 28.19 29.41
C PRO A 97 20.17 27.19 30.29
N GLU A 98 20.60 27.61 31.49
CA GLU A 98 21.33 26.76 32.43
C GLU A 98 20.41 25.86 33.28
N ALA A 99 19.11 26.10 33.25
CA ALA A 99 18.16 25.29 34.02
C ALA A 99 17.98 23.90 33.38
N PRO A 100 18.09 22.79 34.13
CA PRO A 100 17.97 21.45 33.60
C PRO A 100 16.57 21.18 33.04
N ILE A 101 16.50 20.61 31.83
CA ILE A 101 15.25 20.17 31.21
C ILE A 101 14.84 18.84 31.88
N PRO A 102 13.58 18.71 32.34
CA PRO A 102 13.13 17.48 32.98
C PRO A 102 13.25 16.26 32.02
N PRO A 103 13.79 15.10 32.46
CA PRO A 103 13.91 13.91 31.61
C PRO A 103 12.60 13.41 31.00
N ARG A 104 11.46 13.69 31.64
CA ARG A 104 10.11 13.40 31.12
C ARG A 104 9.70 14.30 29.96
N ALA A 105 10.46 15.37 29.69
CA ALA A 105 10.22 16.24 28.55
C ALA A 105 10.67 15.55 27.24
N ARG A 106 9.87 14.59 26.81
CA ARG A 106 10.16 13.72 25.65
C ARG A 106 8.88 13.43 24.88
N VAL A 107 8.98 13.48 23.55
CA VAL A 107 7.95 13.04 22.60
C VAL A 107 8.27 11.61 22.18
N PRO A 108 7.29 10.71 22.09
CA PRO A 108 7.50 9.39 21.49
C PRO A 108 8.00 9.50 20.05
N THR A 109 8.94 8.64 19.69
CA THR A 109 9.43 8.44 18.31
C THR A 109 9.12 7.02 17.86
N TYR A 110 9.03 6.82 16.56
CA TYR A 110 8.71 5.53 15.96
C TYR A 110 9.84 5.10 15.02
N PRO A 111 10.14 3.79 14.93
CA PRO A 111 11.10 3.28 13.97
C PRO A 111 10.69 3.62 12.54
N VAL A 112 11.67 4.02 11.72
CA VAL A 112 11.47 4.32 10.30
C VAL A 112 12.55 3.66 9.45
N ILE A 113 12.17 3.30 8.23
CA ILE A 113 13.07 2.87 7.16
C ILE A 113 12.68 3.65 5.91
N GLU A 114 13.66 4.13 5.16
CA GLU A 114 13.43 4.72 3.84
C GLU A 114 13.84 3.71 2.77
N ARG A 115 12.86 3.24 2.00
CA ARG A 115 13.06 2.21 0.98
C ARG A 115 12.01 2.34 -0.13
N PHE A 116 12.39 2.01 -1.37
CA PHE A 116 11.48 2.08 -2.53
C PHE A 116 10.87 3.47 -2.76
N GLY A 117 11.62 4.55 -2.45
CA GLY A 117 11.15 5.93 -2.57
C GLY A 117 10.08 6.34 -1.56
N VAL A 118 9.87 5.54 -0.52
CA VAL A 118 8.86 5.73 0.52
C VAL A 118 9.49 5.63 1.90
N ILE A 119 8.99 6.42 2.83
CA ILE A 119 9.29 6.30 4.26
C ILE A 119 8.25 5.36 4.87
N TRP A 120 8.76 4.30 5.48
CA TRP A 120 7.97 3.30 6.20
C TRP A 120 8.12 3.52 7.69
N ALA A 121 7.05 3.34 8.44
CA ALA A 121 7.06 3.40 9.89
C ALA A 121 6.33 2.19 10.50
N THR A 122 6.67 1.90 11.74
CA THR A 122 5.95 0.96 12.59
C THR A 122 5.62 1.63 13.92
N LEU A 123 4.48 1.28 14.50
CA LEU A 123 4.06 1.83 15.80
C LEU A 123 4.46 0.94 16.97
N GLY A 124 5.06 -0.21 16.70
CA GLY A 124 5.46 -1.22 17.68
C GLY A 124 6.92 -1.64 17.54
N ASN A 125 7.16 -2.92 17.74
CA ASN A 125 8.49 -3.52 17.63
C ASN A 125 8.60 -4.25 16.29
N PRO A 126 9.26 -3.66 15.31
CA PRO A 126 9.33 -4.26 13.98
C PRO A 126 10.13 -5.57 14.03
N HIS A 127 9.67 -6.55 13.24
CA HIS A 127 10.44 -7.75 12.94
C HIS A 127 11.34 -7.46 11.73
N ASP A 128 11.02 -7.98 10.59
CA ASP A 128 11.79 -7.75 9.36
C ASP A 128 11.58 -6.34 8.79
N GLY A 129 12.19 -6.04 7.66
CA GLY A 129 11.94 -4.79 6.93
C GLY A 129 10.59 -4.81 6.18
N PRO A 130 10.23 -3.72 5.50
CA PRO A 130 9.15 -3.76 4.53
C PRO A 130 9.47 -4.77 3.43
N GLY A 131 8.45 -5.32 2.79
CA GLY A 131 8.52 -6.39 1.81
C GLY A 131 9.61 -6.25 0.73
N SER A 132 9.58 -7.08 -0.28
CA SER A 132 10.62 -7.13 -1.32
C SER A 132 10.09 -6.65 -2.67
N MET A 133 10.92 -5.86 -3.33
CA MET A 133 10.73 -5.39 -4.71
C MET A 133 12.05 -5.63 -5.46
N PRO A 134 12.28 -6.86 -5.94
CA PRO A 134 13.59 -7.25 -6.51
C PRO A 134 14.02 -6.40 -7.69
N GLU A 135 13.06 -5.93 -8.47
CA GLU A 135 13.29 -5.15 -9.69
C GLU A 135 13.63 -3.69 -9.41
N TRP A 136 13.55 -3.25 -8.14
CA TRP A 136 13.78 -1.83 -7.77
C TRP A 136 15.15 -1.30 -8.18
N ASP A 137 16.18 -2.11 -7.95
CA ASP A 137 17.58 -1.75 -8.27
C ASP A 137 18.07 -2.40 -9.56
N ASP A 138 17.19 -3.04 -10.35
CA ASP A 138 17.54 -3.64 -11.63
C ASP A 138 17.63 -2.57 -12.73
N PRO A 139 18.81 -2.32 -13.32
CA PRO A 139 18.97 -1.33 -14.39
C PRO A 139 18.22 -1.69 -15.69
N ALA A 140 17.79 -2.95 -15.85
CA ALA A 140 16.95 -3.38 -16.95
C ALA A 140 15.48 -3.01 -16.75
N CYS A 141 15.11 -2.56 -15.56
CA CYS A 141 13.75 -2.20 -15.20
C CYS A 141 13.59 -0.69 -15.02
N ARG A 142 12.39 -0.21 -15.32
CA ARG A 142 11.95 1.15 -15.03
C ARG A 142 10.80 1.11 -14.05
N THR A 143 11.00 1.70 -12.87
CA THR A 143 9.96 1.87 -11.85
C THR A 143 9.46 3.29 -11.82
N ILE A 144 8.14 3.47 -11.87
CA ILE A 144 7.47 4.76 -11.73
C ILE A 144 6.47 4.73 -10.59
N PHE A 145 6.19 5.92 -10.04
CA PHE A 145 5.19 6.11 -8.99
C PHE A 145 3.93 6.75 -9.55
N LEU A 146 2.80 6.36 -9.00
CA LEU A 146 1.60 7.17 -9.06
C LEU A 146 1.58 8.10 -7.84
N PRO A 147 1.13 9.37 -7.98
CA PRO A 147 0.90 10.21 -6.81
C PRO A 147 0.01 9.50 -5.80
N PRO A 148 0.39 9.45 -4.51
CA PRO A 148 -0.46 8.84 -3.49
C PRO A 148 -1.78 9.60 -3.36
N PHE A 149 -2.86 8.87 -3.10
CA PHE A 149 -4.17 9.47 -2.83
C PHE A 149 -4.93 8.69 -1.76
N GLU A 150 -5.92 9.33 -1.18
CA GLU A 150 -6.67 8.82 -0.05
C GLU A 150 -8.09 8.46 -0.49
N TRP A 151 -8.61 7.35 0.04
CA TRP A 151 -9.99 6.94 -0.07
C TRP A 151 -10.65 6.93 1.31
N ASP A 152 -11.92 7.31 1.37
CA ASP A 152 -12.75 7.18 2.56
C ASP A 152 -13.29 5.74 2.65
N ALA A 153 -12.35 4.80 2.76
CA ALA A 153 -12.59 3.37 2.84
C ALA A 153 -11.55 2.68 3.75
N SER A 154 -11.95 1.60 4.41
CA SER A 154 -11.02 0.79 5.20
C SER A 154 -9.99 0.09 4.31
N ALA A 155 -8.80 -0.14 4.84
CA ALA A 155 -7.75 -0.87 4.12
C ALA A 155 -8.19 -2.29 3.70
N GLY A 156 -9.02 -2.93 4.52
CA GLY A 156 -9.60 -4.23 4.19
C GLY A 156 -10.52 -4.19 2.96
N ARG A 157 -11.42 -3.19 2.88
CA ARG A 157 -12.32 -3.02 1.72
C ARG A 157 -11.54 -2.72 0.45
N MET A 158 -10.56 -1.82 0.52
CA MET A 158 -9.68 -1.54 -0.63
C MET A 158 -8.91 -2.78 -1.07
N MET A 159 -8.35 -3.52 -0.12
CA MET A 159 -7.59 -4.73 -0.44
C MET A 159 -8.48 -5.82 -1.06
N GLU A 160 -9.70 -6.00 -0.56
CA GLU A 160 -10.66 -6.95 -1.13
C GLU A 160 -11.03 -6.58 -2.58
N ASN A 161 -11.23 -5.30 -2.88
CA ASN A 161 -11.47 -4.80 -4.25
C ASN A 161 -10.28 -5.11 -5.17
N PHE A 162 -9.05 -4.88 -4.73
CA PHE A 162 -7.85 -5.17 -5.55
C PHE A 162 -7.65 -6.67 -5.81
N LEU A 163 -8.13 -7.53 -4.93
CA LEU A 163 -8.04 -8.98 -5.06
C LEU A 163 -9.21 -9.58 -5.85
N ASP A 164 -10.21 -8.79 -6.19
CA ASP A 164 -11.37 -9.21 -6.97
C ASP A 164 -11.19 -8.84 -8.46
N ALA A 165 -11.42 -9.76 -9.37
CA ALA A 165 -11.52 -9.47 -10.79
C ALA A 165 -12.95 -9.57 -11.32
N GLY A 166 -13.90 -9.98 -10.48
CA GLY A 166 -15.31 -10.13 -10.86
C GLY A 166 -15.97 -8.80 -11.24
N HIS A 167 -15.48 -7.68 -10.71
CA HIS A 167 -16.01 -6.36 -11.03
C HIS A 167 -15.50 -5.80 -12.37
N PHE A 168 -14.45 -6.35 -12.96
CA PHE A 168 -13.80 -5.79 -14.16
C PHE A 168 -14.77 -5.57 -15.31
N ALA A 169 -15.62 -6.55 -15.58
CA ALA A 169 -16.60 -6.46 -16.67
C ALA A 169 -17.61 -5.32 -16.50
N TRP A 170 -17.83 -4.85 -15.27
CA TRP A 170 -18.87 -3.87 -14.92
C TRP A 170 -18.30 -2.50 -14.57
N VAL A 171 -17.31 -2.45 -13.70
CA VAL A 171 -16.69 -1.20 -13.23
C VAL A 171 -15.69 -0.68 -14.26
N HIS A 172 -14.94 -1.58 -14.91
CA HIS A 172 -13.91 -1.25 -15.90
C HIS A 172 -14.28 -1.68 -17.30
N THR A 173 -15.55 -1.57 -17.66
CA THR A 173 -16.07 -1.96 -18.98
C THR A 173 -15.27 -1.31 -20.10
N GLY A 174 -14.77 -2.13 -21.04
CA GLY A 174 -13.99 -1.68 -22.18
C GLY A 174 -12.53 -1.35 -21.87
N LEU A 175 -12.11 -1.44 -20.58
CA LEU A 175 -10.72 -1.23 -20.16
C LEU A 175 -10.10 -2.54 -19.66
N LEU A 176 -10.70 -3.21 -18.68
CA LEU A 176 -10.21 -4.46 -18.08
C LEU A 176 -11.17 -5.64 -18.26
N GLY A 177 -12.37 -5.42 -18.77
CA GLY A 177 -13.35 -6.46 -18.97
C GLY A 177 -14.51 -6.05 -19.87
N ASP A 178 -15.36 -7.02 -20.21
CA ASP A 178 -16.52 -6.83 -21.08
C ASP A 178 -17.74 -7.57 -20.51
N PRO A 179 -18.91 -6.90 -20.36
CA PRO A 179 -20.15 -7.53 -19.88
C PRO A 179 -20.67 -8.69 -20.76
N GLU A 180 -20.24 -8.80 -22.01
CA GLU A 180 -20.56 -9.96 -22.88
C GLU A 180 -19.81 -11.22 -22.44
N ARG A 181 -18.68 -11.08 -21.73
CA ARG A 181 -17.82 -12.16 -21.25
C ARG A 181 -17.40 -11.96 -19.79
N PRO A 182 -18.35 -11.91 -18.83
CA PRO A 182 -18.08 -11.52 -17.44
C PRO A 182 -17.44 -12.66 -16.60
N MET A 183 -17.11 -13.79 -17.20
CA MET A 183 -16.59 -14.94 -16.47
C MET A 183 -15.16 -14.71 -16.03
N VAL A 184 -14.91 -15.00 -14.75
CA VAL A 184 -13.59 -14.98 -14.13
C VAL A 184 -13.26 -16.39 -13.65
N TYR A 185 -12.06 -16.84 -13.94
CA TYR A 185 -11.55 -18.14 -13.50
C TYR A 185 -10.39 -17.91 -12.53
N THR A 186 -10.52 -18.42 -11.34
CA THR A 186 -9.51 -18.26 -10.30
C THR A 186 -8.89 -19.62 -9.99
N SER A 187 -7.56 -19.71 -10.01
CA SER A 187 -6.85 -20.90 -9.54
C SER A 187 -7.06 -21.11 -8.06
N PRO A 188 -6.76 -22.29 -7.51
CA PRO A 188 -6.70 -22.46 -6.06
C PRO A 188 -5.76 -21.43 -5.41
N VAL A 189 -6.19 -20.90 -4.26
CA VAL A 189 -5.38 -19.96 -3.47
C VAL A 189 -4.29 -20.74 -2.75
N ASN A 190 -3.03 -20.35 -2.95
CA ASN A 190 -1.87 -20.94 -2.33
C ASN A 190 -1.38 -20.04 -1.20
N HIS A 191 -1.36 -20.55 0.03
CA HIS A 191 -0.96 -19.81 1.23
C HIS A 191 0.51 -20.05 1.56
N ASP A 192 1.16 -19.00 2.10
CA ASP A 192 2.46 -19.08 2.76
C ASP A 192 2.44 -18.25 4.06
N ASP A 193 3.60 -18.09 4.71
CA ASP A 193 3.69 -17.41 6.01
C ASP A 193 3.41 -15.91 5.92
N GLU A 194 3.62 -15.30 4.77
CA GLU A 194 3.49 -13.87 4.53
C GLU A 194 2.17 -13.45 3.88
N GLY A 195 1.42 -14.43 3.33
CA GLY A 195 0.20 -14.10 2.60
C GLY A 195 -0.35 -15.24 1.77
N PHE A 196 -0.74 -14.93 0.55
CA PHE A 196 -1.23 -15.92 -0.42
C PHE A 196 -1.09 -15.42 -1.86
N ASN A 197 -1.15 -16.36 -2.81
CA ASN A 197 -1.14 -16.05 -4.23
C ASN A 197 -2.14 -16.94 -5.00
N TYR A 198 -2.47 -16.50 -6.20
CA TYR A 198 -3.35 -17.22 -7.12
C TYR A 198 -3.23 -16.62 -8.52
N ILE A 199 -3.80 -17.29 -9.51
CA ILE A 199 -3.91 -16.79 -10.88
C ILE A 199 -5.38 -16.49 -11.17
N VAL A 200 -5.62 -15.35 -11.78
CA VAL A 200 -6.91 -14.97 -12.34
C VAL A 200 -6.81 -15.07 -13.84
N GLU A 201 -7.81 -15.67 -14.48
CA GLU A 201 -7.97 -15.64 -15.92
C GLU A 201 -9.29 -14.95 -16.27
N THR A 202 -9.24 -14.00 -17.19
CA THR A 202 -10.38 -13.27 -17.75
C THR A 202 -10.39 -13.40 -19.28
N GLU A 203 -11.52 -13.17 -19.92
CA GLU A 203 -11.61 -13.09 -21.37
C GLU A 203 -11.70 -11.62 -21.79
N ILE A 204 -10.76 -11.19 -22.61
CA ILE A 204 -10.72 -9.85 -23.19
C ILE A 204 -10.97 -9.89 -24.68
N ARG A 205 -11.49 -8.78 -25.22
CA ARG A 205 -11.72 -8.65 -26.66
C ARG A 205 -10.38 -8.46 -27.38
N ASP A 206 -10.12 -9.29 -28.37
CA ASP A 206 -8.98 -9.18 -29.28
C ASP A 206 -9.44 -9.44 -30.72
N GLU A 207 -9.49 -8.38 -31.51
CA GLU A 207 -9.94 -8.45 -32.93
C GLU A 207 -9.00 -9.25 -33.81
N THR A 208 -7.75 -9.50 -33.36
CA THR A 208 -6.78 -10.30 -34.11
C THR A 208 -6.88 -11.78 -33.79
N ALA A 209 -7.54 -12.16 -32.70
CA ALA A 209 -7.73 -13.54 -32.29
C ALA A 209 -8.86 -14.23 -33.08
N GLU A 210 -8.71 -15.53 -33.31
CA GLU A 210 -9.79 -16.35 -33.86
C GLU A 210 -10.98 -16.35 -32.89
N GLY A 211 -12.12 -15.85 -33.31
CA GLY A 211 -13.30 -15.68 -32.49
C GLY A 211 -13.37 -14.35 -31.73
N GLY A 212 -12.37 -13.46 -31.84
CA GLY A 212 -12.40 -12.11 -31.31
C GLY A 212 -12.17 -11.99 -29.80
N TRP A 213 -11.70 -13.06 -29.14
CA TRP A 213 -11.47 -13.10 -27.69
C TRP A 213 -10.19 -13.86 -27.34
N VAL A 214 -9.48 -13.39 -26.34
CA VAL A 214 -8.30 -14.04 -25.75
C VAL A 214 -8.52 -14.22 -24.27
N ARG A 215 -8.06 -15.35 -23.73
CA ARG A 215 -8.01 -15.58 -22.29
C ARG A 215 -6.64 -15.17 -21.76
N GLU A 216 -6.63 -14.29 -20.78
CA GLU A 216 -5.43 -13.77 -20.15
C GLU A 216 -5.33 -14.23 -18.69
N GLY A 217 -4.12 -14.63 -18.30
CA GLY A 217 -3.80 -15.02 -16.92
C GLY A 217 -2.93 -13.97 -16.24
N ILE A 218 -3.35 -13.51 -15.09
CA ILE A 218 -2.62 -12.56 -14.24
C ILE A 218 -2.31 -13.24 -12.92
N PHE A 219 -1.05 -13.18 -12.49
CA PHE A 219 -0.64 -13.63 -11.17
C PHE A 219 -0.91 -12.54 -10.15
N TYR A 220 -1.62 -12.91 -9.09
CA TYR A 220 -1.98 -12.06 -7.96
C TYR A 220 -1.26 -12.52 -6.70
N ARG A 221 -0.73 -11.59 -5.92
CA ARG A 221 -0.20 -11.83 -4.60
C ARG A 221 -0.71 -10.80 -3.60
N PHE A 222 -1.15 -11.29 -2.47
CA PHE A 222 -1.34 -10.52 -1.25
C PHE A 222 -0.23 -10.87 -0.27
N SER A 223 0.41 -9.84 0.31
CA SER A 223 1.37 -9.98 1.42
C SER A 223 0.97 -9.09 2.59
N LEU A 224 1.15 -9.62 3.79
CA LEU A 224 0.89 -8.88 5.02
C LEU A 224 1.79 -7.63 5.15
N PRO A 225 1.30 -6.53 5.74
CA PRO A 225 -0.06 -6.38 6.26
C PRO A 225 -1.11 -6.02 5.18
N PHE A 226 -0.77 -5.21 4.19
CA PHE A 226 -1.64 -4.74 3.11
C PHE A 226 -0.83 -4.40 1.85
N TRP A 227 -0.09 -5.37 1.33
CA TRP A 227 0.64 -5.26 0.08
C TRP A 227 0.00 -6.16 -0.98
N PHE A 228 -0.51 -5.54 -2.01
CA PHE A 228 -1.03 -6.19 -3.20
C PHE A 228 -0.01 -6.10 -4.33
N MET A 229 0.17 -7.18 -5.07
CA MET A 229 1.02 -7.21 -6.24
C MET A 229 0.37 -8.05 -7.34
N ILE A 230 0.42 -7.54 -8.56
CA ILE A 230 0.16 -8.33 -9.75
C ILE A 230 1.40 -8.35 -10.65
N THR A 231 1.56 -9.45 -11.34
CA THR A 231 2.50 -9.58 -12.45
C THR A 231 1.89 -10.49 -13.51
N GLU A 232 2.36 -10.35 -14.72
CA GLU A 232 1.89 -11.19 -15.83
C GLU A 232 2.41 -12.62 -15.64
N ALA A 233 1.51 -13.61 -15.63
CA ALA A 233 1.85 -15.01 -15.41
C ALA A 233 2.22 -15.69 -16.75
N GLY A 234 3.44 -15.49 -17.20
CA GLY A 234 3.92 -16.11 -18.46
C GLY A 234 3.23 -15.58 -19.71
N PHE A 235 2.71 -14.39 -19.64
CA PHE A 235 1.88 -13.71 -20.60
C PHE A 235 2.76 -12.99 -21.64
N ARG A 236 2.40 -13.12 -22.90
CA ARG A 236 2.87 -12.14 -23.88
C ARG A 236 1.98 -10.92 -23.72
N PRO A 237 2.52 -9.72 -23.42
CA PRO A 237 1.69 -8.54 -23.41
C PRO A 237 1.01 -8.42 -24.76
N THR A 238 -0.28 -8.74 -24.82
CA THR A 238 -1.06 -8.13 -25.88
C THR A 238 -1.21 -6.70 -25.42
N GLU A 239 -0.74 -5.74 -26.18
CA GLU A 239 -0.65 -4.32 -25.88
C GLU A 239 -1.96 -3.69 -25.37
N LYS A 240 -3.06 -4.45 -25.41
CA LYS A 240 -4.42 -3.96 -25.18
C LYS A 240 -4.87 -3.88 -23.73
N VAL A 241 -4.32 -4.63 -22.77
CA VAL A 241 -4.79 -4.57 -21.38
C VAL A 241 -4.34 -3.29 -20.66
N PHE A 242 -3.19 -2.74 -21.07
CA PHE A 242 -2.62 -1.55 -20.44
C PHE A 242 -2.46 -0.37 -21.39
N HIS A 243 -2.81 -0.54 -22.68
CA HIS A 243 -2.57 0.44 -23.73
C HIS A 243 -3.86 0.70 -24.50
N GLY A 244 -4.55 1.79 -24.19
CA GLY A 244 -5.58 2.30 -25.10
C GLY A 244 -5.01 2.45 -26.51
N GLU A 245 -5.67 1.79 -27.47
CA GLU A 245 -5.55 1.91 -28.92
C GLU A 245 -4.31 2.62 -29.50
N GLU A 246 -3.15 1.94 -29.63
CA GLU A 246 -2.19 2.21 -30.69
C GLU A 246 -1.35 0.94 -30.95
N ASP A 247 -1.43 0.45 -32.19
CA ASP A 247 -0.72 -0.73 -32.70
C ASP A 247 0.79 -0.48 -32.72
N HIS A 248 1.55 -1.19 -31.90
CA HIS A 248 2.97 -1.41 -32.13
C HIS A 248 3.26 -2.92 -32.08
N HIS A 249 3.23 -3.54 -33.25
CA HIS A 249 3.74 -4.88 -33.45
C HIS A 249 5.27 -4.85 -33.52
N ASP A 250 5.95 -5.20 -32.42
CA ASP A 250 7.33 -5.68 -32.46
C ASP A 250 7.36 -7.14 -31.98
N ALA A 251 7.25 -8.06 -32.95
CA ALA A 251 7.07 -9.50 -32.74
C ALA A 251 8.36 -10.25 -32.33
N ASP A 252 9.49 -9.57 -32.11
CA ASP A 252 10.80 -10.21 -31.99
C ASP A 252 11.55 -9.85 -30.70
N GLY A 253 10.93 -10.05 -29.54
CA GLY A 253 11.64 -9.80 -28.25
C GLY A 253 10.86 -10.09 -26.98
N ALA A 254 9.60 -10.42 -27.07
CA ALA A 254 8.67 -10.43 -25.94
C ALA A 254 8.72 -11.69 -25.03
N ALA A 255 9.71 -12.57 -25.17
CA ALA A 255 9.78 -13.78 -24.32
C ALA A 255 10.09 -13.47 -22.85
N ASP A 256 10.67 -12.28 -22.55
CA ASP A 256 11.10 -11.85 -21.23
C ASP A 256 10.44 -10.51 -20.79
N ALA A 257 9.37 -10.08 -21.43
CA ALA A 257 8.67 -8.86 -21.02
C ALA A 257 8.09 -9.03 -19.61
N HIS A 258 8.41 -8.08 -18.74
CA HIS A 258 8.00 -8.10 -17.34
C HIS A 258 7.27 -6.81 -16.96
N TYR A 259 6.06 -6.97 -16.46
CA TYR A 259 5.26 -5.91 -15.85
C TYR A 259 4.89 -6.32 -14.43
N ARG A 260 5.13 -5.42 -13.51
CA ARG A 260 4.75 -5.57 -12.11
C ARG A 260 4.04 -4.32 -11.64
N PHE A 261 2.95 -4.51 -10.94
CA PHE A 261 2.15 -3.46 -10.35
C PHE A 261 1.96 -3.74 -8.86
N ASP A 262 2.41 -2.83 -8.04
CA ASP A 262 2.35 -2.93 -6.59
C ASP A 262 1.46 -1.85 -6.00
N ILE A 263 0.60 -2.22 -5.07
CA ILE A 263 -0.16 -1.33 -4.22
C ILE A 263 0.12 -1.67 -2.78
N VAL A 264 0.50 -0.68 -1.99
CA VAL A 264 0.64 -0.83 -0.55
C VAL A 264 -0.23 0.21 0.15
N LEU A 265 -0.94 -0.22 1.19
CA LEU A 265 -1.89 0.61 1.89
C LEU A 265 -1.35 1.08 3.23
N GLN A 266 -1.63 2.35 3.52
CA GLN A 266 -1.49 2.97 4.83
C GLN A 266 -2.88 3.10 5.45
N PRO A 267 -3.28 2.25 6.38
CA PRO A 267 -4.50 2.46 7.15
C PRO A 267 -4.34 3.71 8.02
N MET A 268 -4.96 4.80 7.62
CA MET A 268 -4.88 6.05 8.39
C MET A 268 -5.72 5.93 9.66
N ASP A 269 -6.97 5.50 9.48
CA ASP A 269 -7.88 5.11 10.57
C ASP A 269 -8.79 3.95 10.12
N GLN A 270 -9.90 3.73 10.79
CA GLN A 270 -10.83 2.63 10.50
C GLN A 270 -11.50 2.73 9.13
N THR A 271 -11.67 3.95 8.61
CA THR A 271 -12.46 4.23 7.40
C THR A 271 -11.71 5.08 6.39
N LYS A 272 -10.45 5.37 6.63
CA LYS A 272 -9.62 6.16 5.73
C LYS A 272 -8.29 5.50 5.46
N THR A 273 -7.95 5.37 4.19
CA THR A 273 -6.73 4.69 3.74
C THR A 273 -6.02 5.51 2.68
N ARG A 274 -4.70 5.62 2.78
CA ARG A 274 -3.84 6.19 1.75
C ARG A 274 -3.17 5.05 0.98
N ARG A 275 -3.19 5.18 -0.35
CA ARG A 275 -2.63 4.20 -1.29
C ARG A 275 -1.31 4.69 -1.84
N TYR A 276 -0.31 3.80 -1.89
CA TYR A 276 0.97 3.97 -2.58
C TYR A 276 1.05 2.95 -3.71
N THR A 277 1.49 3.39 -4.88
CA THR A 277 1.47 2.55 -6.08
C THR A 277 2.74 2.70 -6.89
N TRP A 278 3.29 1.56 -7.30
CA TRP A 278 4.43 1.45 -8.21
C TRP A 278 4.04 0.66 -9.44
N ILE A 279 4.63 1.04 -10.57
CA ILE A 279 4.63 0.26 -11.81
C ILE A 279 6.09 0.03 -12.18
N THR A 280 6.48 -1.23 -12.32
CA THR A 280 7.82 -1.63 -12.74
C THR A 280 7.71 -2.45 -14.02
N ARG A 281 8.51 -2.09 -15.03
CA ARG A 281 8.52 -2.76 -16.33
C ARG A 281 9.93 -2.80 -16.92
N ASN A 282 10.23 -3.81 -17.73
CA ASN A 282 11.50 -3.94 -18.45
C ASN A 282 11.38 -3.67 -19.96
N TYR A 283 10.26 -3.15 -20.40
CA TYR A 283 9.98 -2.72 -21.77
C TYR A 283 9.39 -1.29 -21.76
N ASP A 284 9.34 -0.63 -22.93
CA ASP A 284 8.84 0.75 -23.06
C ASP A 284 9.48 1.68 -22.00
N LEU A 285 10.82 1.67 -21.98
CA LEU A 285 11.61 2.31 -20.90
C LEU A 285 11.74 3.83 -21.08
N ASP A 286 11.19 4.40 -22.17
CA ASP A 286 11.23 5.84 -22.41
C ASP A 286 10.42 6.58 -21.33
N PRO A 287 10.99 7.62 -20.70
CA PRO A 287 10.26 8.47 -19.77
C PRO A 287 8.99 9.10 -20.33
N GLU A 288 8.92 9.35 -21.63
CA GLU A 288 7.72 9.89 -22.30
C GLU A 288 6.52 8.95 -22.22
N SER A 289 6.76 7.65 -22.10
CA SER A 289 5.72 6.64 -21.95
C SER A 289 5.11 6.58 -20.53
N ASP A 290 5.77 7.14 -19.51
CA ASP A 290 5.35 7.01 -18.11
C ASP A 290 3.94 7.54 -17.86
N GLU A 291 3.56 8.64 -18.52
CA GLU A 291 2.25 9.26 -18.31
C GLU A 291 1.10 8.37 -18.79
N LYS A 292 1.31 7.59 -19.83
CA LYS A 292 0.36 6.60 -20.33
C LYS A 292 0.02 5.58 -19.21
N TYR A 293 1.06 5.04 -18.57
CA TYR A 293 0.86 4.07 -17.48
C TYR A 293 0.20 4.71 -16.26
N ARG A 294 0.61 5.93 -15.89
CA ARG A 294 0.00 6.65 -14.76
C ARG A 294 -1.47 6.95 -15.00
N SER A 295 -1.80 7.50 -16.18
CA SER A 295 -3.18 7.89 -16.51
C SER A 295 -4.12 6.69 -16.58
N THR A 296 -3.67 5.55 -17.13
CA THR A 296 -4.46 4.32 -17.15
C THR A 296 -4.77 3.84 -15.73
N GLN A 297 -3.76 3.70 -14.88
CA GLN A 297 -3.95 3.25 -13.51
C GLN A 297 -4.72 4.24 -12.64
N TYR A 298 -4.58 5.53 -12.91
CA TYR A 298 -5.40 6.55 -12.25
C TYR A 298 -6.87 6.42 -12.67
N THR A 299 -7.15 6.18 -13.95
CA THR A 299 -8.51 5.97 -14.46
C THR A 299 -9.17 4.76 -13.79
N VAL A 300 -8.48 3.63 -13.72
CA VAL A 300 -8.96 2.42 -13.01
C VAL A 300 -9.31 2.77 -11.56
N ALA A 301 -8.38 3.41 -10.85
CA ALA A 301 -8.58 3.77 -9.45
C ALA A 301 -9.79 4.70 -9.22
N MET A 302 -10.02 5.65 -10.12
CA MET A 302 -11.16 6.58 -10.03
C MET A 302 -12.51 5.93 -10.37
N GLN A 303 -12.50 4.81 -11.10
CA GLN A 303 -13.70 4.01 -11.32
C GLN A 303 -14.05 3.17 -10.09
N ASP A 304 -13.05 2.64 -9.37
CA ASP A 304 -13.23 1.84 -8.15
C ASP A 304 -13.66 2.68 -6.95
N GLN A 305 -13.06 3.86 -6.78
CA GLN A 305 -13.20 4.67 -5.57
C GLN A 305 -14.65 4.85 -5.12
N PRO A 306 -15.59 5.34 -5.96
CA PRO A 306 -16.97 5.59 -5.53
C PRO A 306 -17.72 4.32 -5.12
N ILE A 307 -17.35 3.17 -5.67
CA ILE A 307 -17.95 1.87 -5.34
C ILE A 307 -17.46 1.42 -3.95
N VAL A 308 -16.13 1.46 -3.74
CA VAL A 308 -15.52 0.98 -2.49
C VAL A 308 -15.89 1.89 -1.32
N GLU A 309 -15.91 3.21 -1.50
CA GLU A 309 -16.34 4.17 -0.48
C GLU A 309 -17.84 4.04 -0.12
N ALA A 310 -18.66 3.51 -1.05
CA ALA A 310 -20.08 3.29 -0.82
C ALA A 310 -20.41 1.97 -0.12
N GLN A 311 -19.46 1.03 0.03
CA GLN A 311 -19.71 -0.26 0.67
C GLN A 311 -20.09 -0.12 2.16
N ARG A 312 -20.99 -1.00 2.62
CA ARG A 312 -21.44 -1.03 4.03
C ARG A 312 -21.46 -2.45 4.57
N PRO A 313 -21.00 -2.68 5.82
CA PRO A 313 -20.35 -1.69 6.67
C PRO A 313 -19.05 -1.16 6.05
N GLU A 314 -18.60 0.01 6.48
CA GLU A 314 -17.36 0.64 6.01
C GLU A 314 -16.12 -0.24 6.29
N GLU A 315 -16.09 -0.86 7.46
CA GLU A 315 -15.09 -1.88 7.77
C GLU A 315 -15.38 -3.19 7.04
N LEU A 316 -14.34 -3.86 6.57
CA LEU A 316 -14.47 -5.19 5.99
C LEU A 316 -14.92 -6.18 7.07
N PRO A 317 -16.10 -6.83 6.96
CA PRO A 317 -16.48 -7.88 7.88
C PRO A 317 -15.54 -9.08 7.76
N LEU A 318 -14.85 -9.43 8.85
CA LEU A 318 -13.97 -10.60 8.85
C LEU A 318 -14.73 -11.91 9.06
N ASP A 319 -15.97 -11.85 9.57
CA ASP A 319 -16.89 -12.98 9.57
C ASP A 319 -17.38 -13.24 8.14
N ILE A 320 -16.91 -14.34 7.54
CA ILE A 320 -17.27 -14.72 6.16
C ILE A 320 -18.76 -15.01 5.96
N THR A 321 -19.54 -15.12 7.04
CA THR A 321 -21.00 -15.32 6.97
C THR A 321 -21.78 -14.01 6.91
N ALA A 322 -21.14 -12.88 7.15
CA ALA A 322 -21.76 -11.56 7.12
C ALA A 322 -22.20 -11.13 5.71
N GLU A 323 -21.55 -11.66 4.69
CA GLU A 323 -21.84 -11.41 3.27
C GLU A 323 -21.89 -12.73 2.49
N LEU A 324 -22.62 -12.75 1.36
CA LEU A 324 -22.72 -13.93 0.52
C LEU A 324 -21.49 -14.04 -0.40
N HIS A 325 -20.79 -15.15 -0.34
CA HIS A 325 -19.65 -15.45 -1.20
C HIS A 325 -20.00 -16.53 -2.23
N VAL A 326 -19.55 -16.31 -3.47
CA VAL A 326 -19.69 -17.25 -4.58
C VAL A 326 -18.45 -18.14 -4.65
N ARG A 327 -18.65 -19.44 -4.56
CA ARG A 327 -17.56 -20.42 -4.61
C ARG A 327 -16.73 -20.26 -5.88
N GLY A 328 -15.43 -20.19 -5.73
CA GLY A 328 -14.47 -20.02 -6.82
C GLY A 328 -14.06 -18.55 -6.95
N VAL A 329 -14.91 -17.71 -7.51
CA VAL A 329 -14.56 -16.30 -7.78
C VAL A 329 -14.19 -15.54 -6.51
N ASP A 330 -14.89 -15.76 -5.39
CA ASP A 330 -14.62 -15.07 -4.11
C ASP A 330 -13.61 -15.82 -3.22
N ALA A 331 -12.91 -16.84 -3.74
CA ALA A 331 -11.93 -17.56 -2.94
C ALA A 331 -10.80 -16.64 -2.40
N PRO A 332 -10.26 -15.66 -3.14
CA PRO A 332 -9.29 -14.71 -2.61
C PRO A 332 -9.85 -13.81 -1.52
N ALA A 333 -11.08 -13.32 -1.64
CA ALA A 333 -11.76 -12.52 -0.62
C ALA A 333 -11.93 -13.31 0.71
N ILE A 334 -12.33 -14.58 0.60
CA ILE A 334 -12.42 -15.47 1.76
C ILE A 334 -11.04 -15.69 2.40
N ALA A 335 -9.99 -15.88 1.58
CA ALA A 335 -8.62 -16.06 2.06
C ALA A 335 -8.13 -14.79 2.79
N LEU A 336 -8.37 -13.61 2.22
CA LEU A 336 -8.04 -12.33 2.83
C LEU A 336 -8.69 -12.18 4.21
N ARG A 337 -10.03 -12.34 4.29
CA ARG A 337 -10.79 -12.19 5.54
C ARG A 337 -10.32 -13.11 6.64
N LYS A 338 -10.05 -14.37 6.30
CA LYS A 338 -9.51 -15.35 7.25
C LYS A 338 -8.12 -14.96 7.74
N LEU A 339 -7.23 -14.59 6.82
CA LEU A 339 -5.86 -14.21 7.17
C LEU A 339 -5.83 -12.95 8.03
N LEU A 340 -6.62 -11.92 7.68
CA LEU A 340 -6.72 -10.70 8.48
C LEU A 340 -7.28 -11.00 9.88
N ALA A 341 -8.29 -11.88 10.01
CA ALA A 341 -8.82 -12.30 11.29
C ALA A 341 -7.78 -13.04 12.14
N GLU A 342 -7.05 -13.99 11.54
CA GLU A 342 -5.98 -14.76 12.20
C GLU A 342 -4.83 -13.87 12.70
N ARG A 343 -4.53 -12.80 11.97
CA ARG A 343 -3.45 -11.85 12.29
C ARG A 343 -3.92 -10.64 13.12
N GLY A 344 -5.19 -10.55 13.45
CA GLY A 344 -5.75 -9.42 14.19
C GLY A 344 -5.70 -8.09 13.42
N LEU A 345 -5.72 -8.14 12.08
CA LEU A 345 -5.62 -6.97 11.20
C LEU A 345 -6.99 -6.38 10.81
N GLY A 346 -8.05 -6.68 11.54
CA GLY A 346 -9.34 -6.01 11.39
C GLY A 346 -9.25 -4.53 11.81
N ALA A 347 -10.02 -3.66 11.17
CA ALA A 347 -9.96 -2.22 11.42
C ALA A 347 -10.26 -1.86 12.89
N SER A 348 -11.22 -2.53 13.52
CA SER A 348 -11.55 -2.35 14.94
C SER A 348 -10.44 -2.79 15.90
N ALA A 349 -9.57 -3.73 15.49
CA ALA A 349 -8.42 -4.17 16.29
C ALA A 349 -7.26 -3.16 16.24
N LEU A 350 -7.30 -2.23 15.30
CA LEU A 350 -6.27 -1.22 15.08
C LEU A 350 -6.63 0.15 15.69
N ALA A 351 -7.80 0.25 16.32
CA ALA A 351 -8.19 1.45 17.06
C ALA A 351 -7.22 1.70 18.22
N PRO A 352 -6.88 2.97 18.53
CA PRO A 352 -5.95 3.34 19.58
C PRO A 352 -6.42 2.96 20.98
#